data_74422ce7883949c811bd18014af6a00f
#
_entry.id   74422ce7883949c811bd18014af6a00f
#
_cell.length_a   1.000
_cell.length_b   1.000
_cell.length_c   1.000
_cell.angle_alpha   90.00
_cell.angle_beta   90.00
_cell.angle_gamma   90.00
#
_symmetry.space_group_name_H-M   'P 1'
#
loop_
_entity.id
_entity.type
_entity.pdbx_description
1 polymer ?
#
loop_
_entity_poly.entity_id
_entity_poly.type
_entity_poly.pdbx_seq_one_letter_code
_entity_poly.pdbx_strand_id
1 'polypeptide(L)'
;MHCVFCPSDDLTRKRSHINDSHLKSFIDQIHELGIQAPILCNVLGESLLNKKIYQYLDLFEEYGHAVTLITNAILLEDENIRKELLKHNNLTLALSIQTPGRKSFKMRGYPSMSFRRFFKIPFKVIEEKFRMGSSALVEIHIASDYWVMNDPALHTDSPIDLWKNFPSQKKEKKWLMRYIKRLERFAKKLEKKYKPNFENEKQAAFIKFKDLIGNRIAVTRETWPENYPYVFEDIFWGYMFMPDVLLKFKLLGLWNKNYRFLRRNFPPDKFLYIEENVKPICCSMTDNLGILTNGDFVFCCIEYEGEMKLGNIAETKVKDLLDSERRAQIRQNATIEPVCRRCKGDVFVMDTHKPDQPVQKVNHFGQGWETYEKNLYETGGRWTTGRAWSYVYTRIDAKKIKIRFFTEQASGTPFQLNILSCQDQTVENPVFIPAASFTFYGETQKTNGFEANFDFKIFSFYRIELSTPTFIPDEKMGNGDKRSLGIALFDMEIL
;
A
#
# COMPACT_ATOMS: atom_id res chain seq x y z
N MET A 1 -3.69 19.31 -11.84
CA MET A 1 -4.37 18.48 -10.85
C MET A 1 -3.59 18.52 -9.56
N HIS A 2 -4.24 18.85 -8.47
CA HIS A 2 -3.62 19.03 -7.15
C HIS A 2 -4.35 18.16 -6.13
N CYS A 3 -4.20 16.82 -6.26
CA CYS A 3 -4.79 15.91 -5.29
C CYS A 3 -4.13 16.13 -3.94
N VAL A 4 -4.92 16.40 -2.89
CA VAL A 4 -4.40 16.69 -1.55
C VAL A 4 -3.55 15.56 -0.96
N PHE A 5 -3.69 14.35 -1.46
CA PHE A 5 -2.95 13.15 -1.04
C PHE A 5 -1.77 12.81 -1.95
N CYS A 6 -1.45 13.62 -2.97
CA CYS A 6 -0.38 13.35 -3.92
C CYS A 6 0.84 14.23 -3.62
N PRO A 7 2.04 13.67 -3.49
CA PRO A 7 3.24 14.43 -3.21
C PRO A 7 3.78 15.20 -4.43
N SER A 8 3.08 15.17 -5.57
CA SER A 8 3.59 15.83 -6.77
C SER A 8 3.78 17.35 -6.62
N ASP A 9 3.08 18.00 -5.69
CA ASP A 9 3.28 19.42 -5.41
C ASP A 9 4.52 19.69 -4.53
N ASP A 10 5.03 18.65 -3.87
CA ASP A 10 6.24 18.70 -3.04
C ASP A 10 7.50 18.34 -3.82
N LEU A 11 7.36 17.99 -5.10
CA LEU A 11 8.48 17.61 -5.95
C LEU A 11 9.47 18.79 -6.09
N THR A 12 10.70 18.56 -5.62
CA THR A 12 11.78 19.56 -5.69
C THR A 12 12.56 19.46 -6.99
N ARG A 13 12.65 18.25 -7.56
CA ARG A 13 13.30 18.05 -8.86
C ARG A 13 12.51 18.70 -10.00
N LYS A 14 13.20 19.12 -11.04
CA LYS A 14 12.57 19.71 -12.23
C LYS A 14 11.59 18.72 -12.88
N ARG A 15 10.37 19.18 -13.09
CA ARG A 15 9.37 18.43 -13.87
C ARG A 15 9.73 18.47 -15.34
N SER A 16 9.91 17.30 -15.94
CA SER A 16 10.27 17.15 -17.35
C SER A 16 9.75 15.82 -17.89
N HIS A 17 9.83 15.65 -19.18
CA HIS A 17 9.71 14.36 -19.82
C HIS A 17 11.09 13.71 -19.90
N ILE A 18 11.13 12.38 -19.93
CA ILE A 18 12.38 11.66 -20.15
C ILE A 18 12.94 11.97 -21.54
N ASN A 19 14.26 12.03 -21.65
CA ASN A 19 14.92 12.18 -22.95
C ASN A 19 14.76 10.87 -23.74
N ASP A 20 14.39 10.97 -25.03
CA ASP A 20 14.19 9.81 -25.89
C ASP A 20 15.42 8.92 -26.01
N SER A 21 16.64 9.52 -26.07
CA SER A 21 17.86 8.75 -26.12
C SER A 21 18.13 8.00 -24.82
N HIS A 22 17.79 8.59 -23.67
CA HIS A 22 17.91 7.92 -22.37
C HIS A 22 16.93 6.74 -22.27
N LEU A 23 15.68 6.97 -22.69
CA LEU A 23 14.67 5.90 -22.66
C LEU A 23 15.08 4.76 -23.59
N LYS A 24 15.46 5.08 -24.83
CA LYS A 24 15.89 4.06 -25.80
C LYS A 24 17.10 3.30 -25.29
N SER A 25 18.15 3.99 -24.83
CA SER A 25 19.33 3.36 -24.26
C SER A 25 19.00 2.43 -23.08
N PHE A 26 18.05 2.84 -22.22
CA PHE A 26 17.60 2.01 -21.11
C PHE A 26 16.92 0.72 -21.59
N ILE A 27 16.02 0.83 -22.56
CA ILE A 27 15.30 -0.32 -23.13
C ILE A 27 16.25 -1.25 -23.87
N ASP A 28 17.16 -0.71 -24.70
CA ASP A 28 18.19 -1.50 -25.39
C ASP A 28 19.00 -2.31 -24.38
N GLN A 29 19.49 -1.69 -23.31
CA GLN A 29 20.33 -2.35 -22.31
C GLN A 29 19.59 -3.44 -21.53
N ILE A 30 18.34 -3.22 -21.11
CA ILE A 30 17.57 -4.27 -20.42
C ILE A 30 17.24 -5.44 -21.36
N HIS A 31 17.00 -5.16 -22.63
CA HIS A 31 16.78 -6.18 -23.66
C HIS A 31 18.07 -7.01 -23.90
N GLU A 32 19.22 -6.37 -24.08
CA GLU A 32 20.54 -7.04 -24.23
C GLU A 32 20.86 -7.94 -23.03
N LEU A 33 20.41 -7.57 -21.83
CA LEU A 33 20.54 -8.36 -20.60
C LEU A 33 19.51 -9.49 -20.48
N GLY A 34 18.60 -9.63 -21.43
CA GLY A 34 17.51 -10.62 -21.39
C GLY A 34 16.46 -10.34 -20.30
N ILE A 35 16.37 -9.11 -19.82
CA ILE A 35 15.43 -8.73 -18.76
C ILE A 35 14.04 -8.51 -19.38
N GLN A 36 13.14 -9.46 -19.18
CA GLN A 36 11.73 -9.39 -19.58
C GLN A 36 10.86 -8.94 -18.40
N ALA A 37 11.01 -7.68 -17.98
CA ALA A 37 10.23 -7.11 -16.89
C ALA A 37 9.07 -6.24 -17.40
N PRO A 38 7.93 -6.19 -16.70
CA PRO A 38 6.87 -5.24 -17.03
C PRO A 38 7.32 -3.81 -16.76
N ILE A 39 6.93 -2.91 -17.65
CA ILE A 39 7.24 -1.48 -17.55
C ILE A 39 6.07 -0.74 -16.91
N LEU A 40 6.33 -0.03 -15.82
CA LEU A 40 5.37 0.86 -15.21
C LEU A 40 5.65 2.30 -15.64
N CYS A 41 4.76 2.85 -16.46
CA CYS A 41 4.84 4.24 -16.87
C CYS A 41 4.36 5.17 -15.78
N ASN A 42 5.28 5.94 -15.23
CA ASN A 42 5.17 6.92 -14.16
C ASN A 42 4.67 6.38 -12.80
N VAL A 43 5.27 6.93 -11.77
CA VAL A 43 4.80 6.82 -10.39
C VAL A 43 4.09 8.11 -9.98
N LEU A 44 4.65 9.27 -10.35
CA LEU A 44 4.08 10.60 -10.15
C LEU A 44 3.90 11.33 -11.48
N GLY A 45 2.89 12.17 -11.54
CA GLY A 45 2.58 12.94 -12.74
C GLY A 45 1.41 12.34 -13.54
N GLU A 46 1.36 12.67 -14.81
CA GLU A 46 0.35 12.18 -15.76
C GLU A 46 1.02 11.85 -17.08
N SER A 47 1.14 10.56 -17.40
CA SER A 47 1.83 10.10 -18.61
C SER A 47 1.20 10.62 -19.91
N LEU A 48 -0.11 10.80 -19.92
CA LEU A 48 -0.83 11.27 -21.12
C LEU A 48 -0.57 12.74 -21.46
N LEU A 49 0.12 13.49 -20.61
CA LEU A 49 0.61 14.84 -20.95
C LEU A 49 1.86 14.79 -21.85
N ASN A 50 2.53 13.65 -21.91
CA ASN A 50 3.63 13.45 -22.82
C ASN A 50 3.11 13.11 -24.22
N LYS A 51 3.30 14.01 -25.18
CA LYS A 51 2.85 13.79 -26.57
C LYS A 51 3.51 12.59 -27.27
N LYS A 52 4.66 12.14 -26.76
CA LYS A 52 5.41 10.99 -27.28
C LYS A 52 5.02 9.65 -26.64
N ILE A 53 4.04 9.65 -25.74
CA ILE A 53 3.68 8.44 -24.98
C ILE A 53 3.32 7.27 -25.92
N TYR A 54 2.67 7.53 -27.04
CA TYR A 54 2.30 6.48 -28.00
C TYR A 54 3.55 5.87 -28.66
N GLN A 55 4.54 6.69 -29.03
CA GLN A 55 5.82 6.22 -29.56
C GLN A 55 6.57 5.35 -28.53
N TYR A 56 6.45 5.68 -27.26
CA TYR A 56 7.04 4.88 -26.19
C TYR A 56 6.31 3.55 -26.01
N LEU A 57 4.98 3.54 -26.13
CA LEU A 57 4.20 2.30 -26.10
C LEU A 57 4.56 1.39 -27.31
N ASP A 58 4.70 1.96 -28.51
CA ASP A 58 5.18 1.24 -29.69
C ASP A 58 6.56 0.61 -29.43
N LEU A 59 7.50 1.39 -28.88
CA LEU A 59 8.85 0.90 -28.53
C LEU A 59 8.78 -0.26 -27.54
N PHE A 60 7.98 -0.16 -26.47
CA PHE A 60 7.86 -1.23 -25.48
C PHE A 60 7.23 -2.49 -26.06
N GLU A 61 6.26 -2.33 -26.99
CA GLU A 61 5.63 -3.45 -27.68
C GLU A 61 6.61 -4.13 -28.64
N GLU A 62 7.44 -3.37 -29.37
CA GLU A 62 8.50 -3.86 -30.24
C GLU A 62 9.52 -4.74 -29.48
N TYR A 63 9.87 -4.35 -28.26
CA TYR A 63 10.78 -5.11 -27.38
C TYR A 63 10.09 -6.20 -26.54
N GLY A 64 8.78 -6.39 -26.71
CA GLY A 64 8.02 -7.44 -26.06
C GLY A 64 7.70 -7.19 -24.59
N HIS A 65 7.84 -5.96 -24.11
CA HIS A 65 7.53 -5.62 -22.72
C HIS A 65 6.03 -5.40 -22.50
N ALA A 66 5.48 -6.01 -21.45
CA ALA A 66 4.16 -5.62 -20.94
C ALA A 66 4.24 -4.23 -20.28
N VAL A 67 3.23 -3.40 -20.50
CA VAL A 67 3.24 -2.00 -20.02
C VAL A 67 2.04 -1.72 -19.12
N THR A 68 2.27 -1.12 -17.97
CA THR A 68 1.21 -0.52 -17.15
C THR A 68 1.28 1.00 -17.24
N LEU A 69 0.24 1.61 -17.79
CA LEU A 69 0.09 3.06 -17.82
C LEU A 69 -0.97 3.48 -16.80
N ILE A 70 -0.51 4.18 -15.76
CA ILE A 70 -1.41 4.73 -14.74
C ILE A 70 -1.78 6.16 -15.14
N THR A 71 -3.09 6.44 -15.22
CA THR A 71 -3.59 7.77 -15.56
C THR A 71 -4.65 8.26 -14.58
N ASN A 72 -4.72 9.57 -14.37
CA ASN A 72 -5.81 10.21 -13.65
C ASN A 72 -7.15 10.17 -14.41
N ALA A 73 -7.14 9.64 -15.61
CA ALA A 73 -8.25 9.40 -16.53
C ALA A 73 -8.88 10.65 -17.17
N ILE A 74 -8.51 11.88 -16.81
CA ILE A 74 -9.17 13.09 -17.34
C ILE A 74 -9.07 13.18 -18.87
N LEU A 75 -7.86 12.96 -19.40
CA LEU A 75 -7.61 13.05 -20.83
C LEU A 75 -8.32 11.95 -21.63
N LEU A 76 -8.71 10.86 -20.98
CA LEU A 76 -9.49 9.80 -21.59
C LEU A 76 -10.96 10.18 -21.87
N GLU A 77 -11.36 11.42 -21.59
CA GLU A 77 -12.61 11.95 -22.09
C GLU A 77 -12.58 12.13 -23.62
N ASP A 78 -11.40 12.37 -24.17
CA ASP A 78 -11.15 12.43 -25.62
C ASP A 78 -11.16 11.01 -26.22
N GLU A 79 -11.94 10.85 -27.30
CA GLU A 79 -12.10 9.57 -28.00
C GLU A 79 -10.81 9.15 -28.72
N ASN A 80 -10.08 10.10 -29.31
CA ASN A 80 -8.86 9.80 -30.06
C ASN A 80 -7.77 9.27 -29.10
N ILE A 81 -7.64 9.87 -27.92
CA ILE A 81 -6.71 9.37 -26.89
C ILE A 81 -7.06 7.94 -26.49
N ARG A 82 -8.34 7.64 -26.26
CA ARG A 82 -8.77 6.27 -25.95
C ARG A 82 -8.44 5.29 -27.06
N LYS A 83 -8.73 5.66 -28.32
CA LYS A 83 -8.45 4.80 -29.48
C LYS A 83 -6.96 4.53 -29.63
N GLU A 84 -6.12 5.56 -29.54
CA GLU A 84 -4.68 5.39 -29.66
C GLU A 84 -4.13 4.45 -28.59
N LEU A 85 -4.49 4.63 -27.33
CA LEU A 85 -4.04 3.76 -26.25
C LEU A 85 -4.51 2.30 -26.42
N LEU A 86 -5.77 2.12 -26.79
CA LEU A 86 -6.37 0.79 -26.87
C LEU A 86 -5.95 -0.02 -28.12
N LYS A 87 -5.08 0.51 -28.98
CA LYS A 87 -4.43 -0.23 -30.06
C LYS A 87 -3.34 -1.18 -29.56
N HIS A 88 -2.71 -0.86 -28.41
CA HIS A 88 -1.58 -1.61 -27.88
C HIS A 88 -2.04 -2.84 -27.11
N ASN A 89 -1.60 -4.01 -27.55
CA ASN A 89 -2.04 -5.30 -27.00
C ASN A 89 -1.34 -5.67 -25.68
N ASN A 90 -0.16 -5.13 -25.45
CA ASN A 90 0.65 -5.32 -24.25
C ASN A 90 0.30 -4.35 -23.12
N LEU A 91 -0.73 -3.51 -23.30
CA LEU A 91 -1.08 -2.42 -22.39
C LEU A 91 -2.02 -2.85 -21.28
N THR A 92 -1.66 -2.53 -20.04
CA THR A 92 -2.56 -2.40 -18.91
C THR A 92 -2.86 -0.92 -18.66
N LEU A 93 -4.07 -0.49 -18.94
CA LEU A 93 -4.52 0.89 -18.74
C LEU A 93 -5.18 1.02 -17.36
N ALA A 94 -4.44 1.56 -16.40
CA ALA A 94 -4.88 1.71 -15.02
C ALA A 94 -5.51 3.09 -14.76
N LEU A 95 -6.82 3.12 -14.59
CA LEU A 95 -7.60 4.33 -14.36
C LEU A 95 -7.64 4.67 -12.86
N SER A 96 -6.87 5.66 -12.44
CA SER A 96 -6.85 6.13 -11.05
C SER A 96 -8.12 6.90 -10.70
N ILE A 97 -9.25 6.23 -10.58
CA ILE A 97 -10.53 6.85 -10.19
C ILE A 97 -10.50 7.26 -8.71
N GLN A 98 -9.97 6.43 -7.87
CA GLN A 98 -9.65 6.58 -6.43
C GLN A 98 -10.77 7.10 -5.53
N THR A 99 -11.43 8.18 -5.89
CA THR A 99 -12.38 8.89 -5.02
C THR A 99 -13.83 8.50 -5.35
N PRO A 100 -14.51 7.73 -4.47
CA PRO A 100 -15.81 7.11 -4.79
C PRO A 100 -17.01 8.06 -4.71
N GLY A 101 -16.89 9.26 -4.17
CA GLY A 101 -18.02 10.16 -3.96
C GLY A 101 -17.74 11.62 -4.31
N ARG A 102 -18.82 12.45 -4.34
CA ARG A 102 -18.69 13.89 -4.65
C ARG A 102 -17.78 14.64 -3.67
N LYS A 103 -17.83 14.28 -2.37
CA LYS A 103 -16.98 14.93 -1.36
C LYS A 103 -15.51 14.57 -1.60
N SER A 104 -15.22 13.28 -1.72
CA SER A 104 -13.87 12.81 -1.97
C SER A 104 -13.33 13.24 -3.33
N PHE A 105 -14.19 13.40 -4.35
CA PHE A 105 -13.78 13.92 -5.64
C PHE A 105 -13.19 15.34 -5.56
N LYS A 106 -13.70 16.17 -4.65
CA LYS A 106 -13.15 17.53 -4.43
C LYS A 106 -11.67 17.51 -4.01
N MET A 107 -11.25 16.43 -3.32
CA MET A 107 -9.86 16.25 -2.88
C MET A 107 -8.89 16.01 -4.06
N ARG A 108 -9.41 15.77 -5.25
CA ARG A 108 -8.59 15.62 -6.46
C ARG A 108 -8.21 16.95 -7.11
N GLY A 109 -8.80 18.06 -6.66
CA GLY A 109 -8.46 19.39 -7.15
C GLY A 109 -8.70 19.57 -8.66
N TYR A 110 -9.85 19.12 -9.17
CA TYR A 110 -10.24 19.32 -10.57
C TYR A 110 -11.20 20.51 -10.71
N PRO A 111 -10.72 21.68 -11.07
CA PRO A 111 -11.59 22.84 -11.25
C PRO A 111 -12.44 22.75 -12.53
N SER A 112 -11.98 22.00 -13.55
CA SER A 112 -12.54 22.01 -14.92
C SER A 112 -13.46 20.83 -15.24
N MET A 113 -13.55 19.82 -14.36
CA MET A 113 -14.36 18.62 -14.61
C MET A 113 -15.35 18.34 -13.49
N SER A 114 -16.62 18.15 -13.83
CA SER A 114 -17.62 17.74 -12.86
C SER A 114 -17.47 16.27 -12.48
N PHE A 115 -17.82 15.94 -11.22
CA PHE A 115 -17.88 14.56 -10.74
C PHE A 115 -18.66 13.63 -11.68
N ARG A 116 -19.78 14.12 -12.24
CA ARG A 116 -20.64 13.33 -13.14
C ARG A 116 -19.97 12.99 -14.46
N ARG A 117 -19.15 13.91 -15.01
CA ARG A 117 -18.37 13.67 -16.23
C ARG A 117 -17.25 12.68 -15.95
N PHE A 118 -16.50 12.91 -14.88
CA PHE A 118 -15.39 12.06 -14.47
C PHE A 118 -15.79 10.60 -14.33
N PHE A 119 -16.87 10.33 -13.60
CA PHE A 119 -17.35 8.96 -13.38
C PHE A 119 -17.95 8.26 -14.61
N LYS A 120 -18.10 8.95 -15.72
CA LYS A 120 -18.46 8.34 -16.99
C LYS A 120 -17.26 7.86 -17.80
N ILE A 121 -16.05 8.32 -17.47
CA ILE A 121 -14.84 8.00 -18.24
C ILE A 121 -14.55 6.50 -18.28
N PRO A 122 -14.56 5.74 -17.18
CA PRO A 122 -14.35 4.29 -17.25
C PRO A 122 -15.33 3.59 -18.20
N PHE A 123 -16.60 4.00 -18.20
CA PHE A 123 -17.60 3.42 -19.11
C PHE A 123 -17.28 3.71 -20.57
N LYS A 124 -16.79 4.92 -20.89
CA LYS A 124 -16.35 5.27 -22.26
C LYS A 124 -15.14 4.44 -22.68
N VAL A 125 -14.16 4.25 -21.78
CA VAL A 125 -12.96 3.44 -22.05
C VAL A 125 -13.35 1.99 -22.33
N ILE A 126 -14.19 1.40 -21.49
CA ILE A 126 -14.65 0.02 -21.64
C ILE A 126 -15.45 -0.15 -22.94
N GLU A 127 -16.37 0.77 -23.24
CA GLU A 127 -17.15 0.71 -24.49
C GLU A 127 -16.24 0.80 -25.73
N GLU A 128 -15.24 1.69 -25.70
CA GLU A 128 -14.26 1.82 -26.76
C GLU A 128 -13.43 0.54 -26.95
N LYS A 129 -12.94 -0.05 -25.84
CA LYS A 129 -12.21 -1.32 -25.84
C LYS A 129 -13.00 -2.41 -26.57
N PHE A 130 -14.28 -2.60 -26.23
CA PHE A 130 -15.11 -3.62 -26.85
C PHE A 130 -15.46 -3.29 -28.30
N ARG A 131 -15.66 -2.02 -28.62
CA ARG A 131 -15.90 -1.56 -29.98
C ARG A 131 -14.72 -1.86 -30.90
N MET A 132 -13.52 -1.72 -30.42
CA MET A 132 -12.26 -1.96 -31.15
C MET A 132 -11.83 -3.43 -31.16
N GLY A 133 -12.39 -4.28 -30.31
CA GLY A 133 -11.88 -5.64 -30.08
C GLY A 133 -10.47 -5.64 -29.43
N SER A 134 -10.16 -4.62 -28.62
CA SER A 134 -8.84 -4.46 -28.01
C SER A 134 -8.59 -5.50 -26.93
N SER A 135 -7.39 -6.08 -26.89
CA SER A 135 -6.91 -6.99 -25.85
C SER A 135 -6.29 -6.27 -24.65
N ALA A 136 -6.15 -4.93 -24.71
CA ALA A 136 -5.61 -4.16 -23.60
C ALA A 136 -6.38 -4.42 -22.29
N LEU A 137 -5.66 -4.63 -21.20
CA LEU A 137 -6.27 -4.76 -19.89
C LEU A 137 -6.67 -3.39 -19.35
N VAL A 138 -7.88 -3.27 -18.82
CA VAL A 138 -8.37 -2.04 -18.19
C VAL A 138 -8.56 -2.26 -16.71
N GLU A 139 -7.80 -1.55 -15.88
CA GLU A 139 -7.97 -1.54 -14.43
C GLU A 139 -8.67 -0.26 -13.96
N ILE A 140 -9.69 -0.38 -13.14
CA ILE A 140 -10.34 0.76 -12.48
C ILE A 140 -9.90 0.75 -11.02
N HIS A 141 -9.02 1.67 -10.65
CA HIS A 141 -8.50 1.78 -9.30
C HIS A 141 -9.41 2.67 -8.44
N ILE A 142 -9.93 2.11 -7.37
CA ILE A 142 -10.70 2.84 -6.34
C ILE A 142 -9.93 2.79 -5.04
N ALA A 143 -9.71 3.95 -4.44
CA ALA A 143 -9.18 4.00 -3.09
C ALA A 143 -10.26 3.48 -2.15
N SER A 144 -9.90 2.47 -1.42
CA SER A 144 -10.74 1.88 -0.39
C SER A 144 -10.16 2.24 0.96
N ASP A 145 -11.02 2.68 1.81
CA ASP A 145 -10.79 2.64 3.23
C ASP A 145 -10.93 1.18 3.71
N TYR A 146 -10.45 0.90 4.89
CA TYR A 146 -10.28 -0.40 5.53
C TYR A 146 -11.48 -1.39 5.50
N TRP A 147 -12.67 -0.98 5.09
CA TRP A 147 -13.84 -1.89 5.09
C TRP A 147 -13.74 -3.06 4.10
N VAL A 148 -12.85 -2.97 3.11
CA VAL A 148 -12.54 -4.06 2.18
C VAL A 148 -11.53 -5.03 2.78
N MET A 149 -10.73 -4.58 3.75
CA MET A 149 -9.68 -5.35 4.37
C MET A 149 -10.11 -5.83 5.76
N ASN A 150 -9.87 -7.10 6.03
CA ASN A 150 -10.28 -7.73 7.29
C ASN A 150 -9.24 -7.64 8.40
N ASP A 151 -8.18 -6.90 8.21
CA ASP A 151 -7.15 -6.73 9.23
C ASP A 151 -7.48 -5.53 10.12
N PRO A 152 -7.85 -5.75 11.39
CA PRO A 152 -8.11 -4.65 12.31
C PRO A 152 -6.89 -3.75 12.54
N ALA A 153 -5.68 -4.27 12.34
CA ALA A 153 -4.47 -3.48 12.52
C ALA A 153 -4.21 -2.55 11.34
N LEU A 154 -4.76 -2.82 10.16
CA LEU A 154 -4.77 -1.88 9.05
C LEU A 154 -5.83 -0.78 9.24
N HIS A 155 -6.70 -0.93 10.24
CA HIS A 155 -7.66 0.09 10.67
C HIS A 155 -7.07 1.10 11.63
N THR A 156 -5.85 0.83 12.09
CA THR A 156 -5.23 1.71 13.04
C THR A 156 -4.85 2.99 12.35
N ASP A 157 -5.48 4.01 12.84
CA ASP A 157 -4.96 5.36 12.85
C ASP A 157 -4.11 5.70 11.61
N SER A 158 -4.63 5.20 10.44
CA SER A 158 -4.24 5.89 9.25
C SER A 158 -4.33 7.36 9.63
N PRO A 159 -3.30 8.19 9.47
CA PRO A 159 -3.27 9.58 9.95
C PRO A 159 -4.36 10.44 9.35
N ILE A 160 -5.45 9.84 9.09
CA ILE A 160 -6.37 10.22 8.09
C ILE A 160 -7.67 10.65 8.69
N ASP A 161 -7.54 11.64 9.48
CA ASP A 161 -8.48 12.72 9.46
C ASP A 161 -8.56 13.43 8.08
N LEU A 162 -7.63 13.17 7.16
CA LEU A 162 -7.85 13.39 5.73
C LEU A 162 -9.18 12.81 5.28
N TRP A 163 -9.57 11.71 5.88
CA TRP A 163 -10.80 11.02 5.61
C TRP A 163 -12.01 11.58 6.34
N LYS A 164 -11.89 12.54 7.27
CA LYS A 164 -13.06 13.29 7.78
C LYS A 164 -13.87 13.91 6.64
N ASN A 165 -13.23 14.17 5.51
CA ASN A 165 -13.90 14.62 4.30
C ASN A 165 -14.42 13.48 3.41
N PHE A 166 -14.07 12.24 3.70
CA PHE A 166 -14.66 11.09 3.04
C PHE A 166 -16.07 10.82 3.62
N PRO A 167 -16.98 10.32 2.81
CA PRO A 167 -18.26 9.92 3.32
C PRO A 167 -18.04 8.82 4.37
N SER A 168 -18.87 8.80 5.44
CA SER A 168 -18.85 7.70 6.39
C SER A 168 -18.85 6.36 5.65
N GLN A 169 -18.16 5.34 6.14
CA GLN A 169 -18.06 4.00 5.56
C GLN A 169 -19.40 3.49 5.00
N LYS A 170 -20.49 3.67 5.76
CA LYS A 170 -21.83 3.29 5.33
C LYS A 170 -22.27 3.98 4.04
N LYS A 171 -21.95 5.27 3.88
CA LYS A 171 -22.30 6.04 2.67
C LYS A 171 -21.39 5.67 1.50
N GLU A 172 -20.12 5.45 1.76
CA GLU A 172 -19.14 5.03 0.76
C GLU A 172 -19.45 3.64 0.26
N LYS A 173 -19.69 2.68 1.16
CA LYS A 173 -20.12 1.32 0.83
C LYS A 173 -21.39 1.34 -0.04
N LYS A 174 -22.41 2.12 0.35
CA LYS A 174 -23.65 2.26 -0.42
C LYS A 174 -23.41 2.83 -1.82
N TRP A 175 -22.51 3.80 -1.94
CA TRP A 175 -22.18 4.39 -3.21
C TRP A 175 -21.41 3.39 -4.11
N LEU A 176 -20.40 2.74 -3.57
CA LEU A 176 -19.60 1.74 -4.28
C LEU A 176 -20.46 0.57 -4.78
N MET A 177 -21.37 0.07 -3.95
CA MET A 177 -22.36 -0.95 -4.35
C MET A 177 -23.21 -0.51 -5.55
N ARG A 178 -23.63 0.76 -5.57
CA ARG A 178 -24.37 1.31 -6.72
C ARG A 178 -23.51 1.42 -7.97
N TYR A 179 -22.24 1.76 -7.80
CA TYR A 179 -21.29 1.88 -8.91
C TYR A 179 -21.02 0.51 -9.52
N ILE A 180 -20.73 -0.50 -8.71
CA ILE A 180 -20.51 -1.88 -9.16
C ILE A 180 -21.75 -2.41 -9.88
N LYS A 181 -22.95 -2.28 -9.32
CA LYS A 181 -24.21 -2.67 -9.99
C LYS A 181 -24.41 -1.96 -11.33
N ARG A 182 -23.94 -0.74 -11.45
CA ARG A 182 -23.99 0.02 -12.70
C ARG A 182 -22.98 -0.51 -13.71
N LEU A 183 -21.77 -0.86 -13.30
CA LEU A 183 -20.76 -1.50 -14.12
C LEU A 183 -21.25 -2.86 -14.63
N GLU A 184 -21.83 -3.69 -13.77
CA GLU A 184 -22.37 -5.00 -14.15
C GLU A 184 -23.48 -4.89 -15.19
N ARG A 185 -24.43 -3.95 -15.00
CA ARG A 185 -25.50 -3.72 -16.00
C ARG A 185 -24.94 -3.21 -17.32
N PHE A 186 -23.90 -2.39 -17.24
CA PHE A 186 -23.24 -1.88 -18.42
C PHE A 186 -22.48 -3.00 -19.14
N ALA A 187 -21.77 -3.86 -18.40
CA ALA A 187 -21.10 -5.04 -18.92
C ALA A 187 -22.08 -5.94 -19.70
N LYS A 188 -23.21 -6.30 -19.09
CA LYS A 188 -24.26 -7.09 -19.75
C LYS A 188 -24.80 -6.43 -21.04
N LYS A 189 -24.89 -5.11 -21.06
CA LYS A 189 -25.31 -4.37 -22.24
C LYS A 189 -24.27 -4.45 -23.36
N LEU A 190 -22.98 -4.31 -23.01
CA LEU A 190 -21.89 -4.42 -23.98
C LEU A 190 -21.74 -5.86 -24.50
N GLU A 191 -21.84 -6.84 -23.63
CA GLU A 191 -21.83 -8.26 -23.98
C GLU A 191 -22.91 -8.56 -25.03
N LYS A 192 -24.14 -8.10 -24.80
CA LYS A 192 -25.23 -8.23 -25.78
C LYS A 192 -24.95 -7.49 -27.08
N LYS A 193 -24.32 -6.29 -27.02
CA LYS A 193 -24.09 -5.42 -28.22
C LYS A 193 -22.93 -5.90 -29.07
N TYR A 194 -21.83 -6.31 -28.46
CA TYR A 194 -20.58 -6.60 -29.14
C TYR A 194 -20.28 -8.10 -29.25
N LYS A 195 -21.06 -8.97 -28.53
CA LYS A 195 -20.83 -10.41 -28.50
C LYS A 195 -19.31 -10.71 -28.37
N PRO A 196 -18.64 -10.19 -27.35
CA PRO A 196 -17.21 -10.44 -27.19
C PRO A 196 -17.02 -11.96 -27.21
N ASN A 197 -16.00 -12.43 -27.91
CA ASN A 197 -15.63 -13.84 -27.92
C ASN A 197 -15.10 -14.20 -26.53
N PHE A 198 -15.98 -14.71 -25.68
CA PHE A 198 -15.64 -15.22 -24.35
C PHE A 198 -15.07 -16.66 -24.40
N GLU A 199 -14.46 -17.05 -25.52
CA GLU A 199 -13.98 -18.42 -25.73
C GLU A 199 -12.84 -18.88 -24.80
N ASN A 200 -12.31 -18.05 -23.96
CA ASN A 200 -11.37 -18.48 -22.94
C ASN A 200 -12.10 -18.82 -21.63
N GLU A 201 -12.50 -20.08 -21.48
CA GLU A 201 -13.06 -20.66 -20.24
C GLU A 201 -12.20 -20.40 -18.99
N LYS A 202 -10.90 -20.16 -19.16
CA LYS A 202 -9.95 -19.79 -18.07
C LYS A 202 -10.15 -18.38 -17.50
N GLN A 203 -10.90 -17.51 -18.18
CA GLN A 203 -11.17 -16.14 -17.72
C GLN A 203 -12.46 -16.00 -16.92
N ALA A 204 -13.19 -17.08 -16.75
CA ALA A 204 -14.56 -17.04 -16.23
C ALA A 204 -14.70 -17.16 -14.71
N ALA A 205 -13.71 -16.83 -13.92
CA ALA A 205 -13.94 -16.63 -12.49
C ALA A 205 -14.58 -15.24 -12.26
N PHE A 206 -15.77 -15.04 -12.80
CA PHE A 206 -16.63 -13.93 -12.39
C PHE A 206 -16.99 -14.11 -10.93
N ILE A 207 -16.25 -13.46 -10.05
CA ILE A 207 -16.61 -13.38 -8.65
C ILE A 207 -17.90 -12.56 -8.59
N LYS A 208 -19.00 -13.20 -8.21
CA LYS A 208 -20.28 -12.52 -8.11
C LYS A 208 -20.18 -11.39 -7.10
N PHE A 209 -20.80 -10.27 -7.40
CA PHE A 209 -20.82 -9.09 -6.53
C PHE A 209 -21.21 -9.39 -5.06
N LYS A 210 -22.11 -10.36 -4.84
CA LYS A 210 -22.48 -10.83 -3.51
C LYS A 210 -21.30 -11.41 -2.74
N ASP A 211 -20.39 -12.08 -3.42
CA ASP A 211 -19.24 -12.72 -2.82
C ASP A 211 -18.19 -11.70 -2.42
N LEU A 212 -18.05 -10.63 -3.23
CA LEU A 212 -17.15 -9.51 -2.92
C LEU A 212 -17.55 -8.78 -1.61
N ILE A 213 -18.84 -8.64 -1.36
CA ILE A 213 -19.35 -7.91 -0.19
C ILE A 213 -19.58 -8.83 1.00
N GLY A 214 -19.95 -10.09 0.75
CA GLY A 214 -20.21 -11.07 1.81
C GLY A 214 -18.94 -11.70 2.35
N ASN A 215 -18.04 -12.15 1.48
CA ASN A 215 -16.89 -12.98 1.83
C ASN A 215 -15.53 -12.32 1.69
N ARG A 216 -15.46 -11.03 1.30
CA ARG A 216 -14.20 -10.28 1.19
C ARG A 216 -13.12 -11.09 0.49
N ILE A 217 -13.26 -11.29 -0.81
CA ILE A 217 -12.31 -12.09 -1.56
C ILE A 217 -11.05 -11.27 -1.77
N ALA A 218 -9.99 -11.67 -1.09
CA ALA A 218 -8.65 -11.33 -1.50
C ALA A 218 -8.42 -11.96 -2.87
N VAL A 219 -8.00 -11.18 -3.84
CA VAL A 219 -7.42 -11.77 -5.04
C VAL A 219 -6.03 -12.20 -4.63
N THR A 220 -5.91 -13.43 -4.14
CA THR A 220 -4.63 -14.03 -3.79
C THR A 220 -3.93 -14.50 -5.07
N ARG A 221 -2.64 -14.80 -4.96
CA ARG A 221 -1.84 -15.38 -6.04
C ARG A 221 -2.49 -16.65 -6.61
N GLU A 222 -3.18 -17.41 -5.78
CA GLU A 222 -3.85 -18.70 -6.13
C GLU A 222 -5.16 -18.49 -6.89
N THR A 223 -5.85 -17.37 -6.66
CA THR A 223 -7.10 -17.01 -7.34
C THR A 223 -6.89 -16.08 -8.54
N TRP A 224 -5.63 -15.70 -8.80
CA TRP A 224 -5.27 -14.85 -9.93
C TRP A 224 -5.27 -15.65 -11.23
N PRO A 225 -5.86 -15.14 -12.34
CA PRO A 225 -5.79 -15.83 -13.63
C PRO A 225 -4.33 -16.03 -14.06
N GLU A 226 -3.97 -17.25 -14.49
CA GLU A 226 -2.60 -17.63 -14.89
C GLU A 226 -1.98 -16.71 -15.96
N ASN A 227 -2.81 -16.06 -16.75
CA ASN A 227 -2.39 -15.16 -17.83
C ASN A 227 -2.23 -13.68 -17.39
N TYR A 228 -2.41 -13.39 -16.12
CA TYR A 228 -2.24 -12.03 -15.61
C TYR A 228 -0.76 -11.73 -15.42
N PRO A 229 -0.19 -10.71 -16.07
CA PRO A 229 1.26 -10.49 -16.08
C PRO A 229 1.82 -9.95 -14.76
N TYR A 230 1.00 -9.77 -13.72
CA TYR A 230 1.42 -9.14 -12.48
C TYR A 230 1.15 -9.99 -11.26
N VAL A 231 2.22 -10.28 -10.53
CA VAL A 231 2.17 -10.72 -9.14
C VAL A 231 2.07 -9.45 -8.30
N PHE A 232 0.91 -9.21 -7.70
CA PHE A 232 0.74 -8.10 -6.77
C PHE A 232 1.00 -8.56 -5.34
N GLU A 233 1.54 -7.64 -4.54
CA GLU A 233 1.58 -7.76 -3.09
C GLU A 233 0.17 -8.06 -2.55
N ASP A 234 0.08 -8.80 -1.45
CA ASP A 234 -1.16 -9.32 -0.83
C ASP A 234 -2.19 -8.26 -0.39
N ILE A 235 -1.92 -6.98 -0.67
CA ILE A 235 -2.72 -5.83 -0.24
C ILE A 235 -3.73 -5.33 -1.27
N PHE A 236 -3.88 -6.00 -2.42
CA PHE A 236 -4.81 -5.57 -3.44
C PHE A 236 -6.03 -6.48 -3.53
N TRP A 237 -7.20 -5.87 -3.45
CA TRP A 237 -8.48 -6.51 -3.66
C TRP A 237 -9.03 -6.14 -5.03
N GLY A 238 -9.51 -7.11 -5.76
CA GLY A 238 -10.01 -6.87 -7.10
C GLY A 238 -11.27 -7.67 -7.43
N TYR A 239 -11.98 -7.19 -8.43
CA TYR A 239 -13.18 -7.81 -8.98
C TYR A 239 -13.13 -7.71 -10.50
N MET A 240 -12.96 -8.84 -11.16
CA MET A 240 -13.07 -8.93 -12.61
C MET A 240 -14.54 -9.07 -12.98
N PHE A 241 -15.12 -8.07 -13.62
CA PHE A 241 -16.54 -8.05 -13.97
C PHE A 241 -16.79 -8.21 -15.49
N MET A 242 -15.73 -8.20 -16.27
CA MET A 242 -15.68 -8.50 -17.71
C MET A 242 -14.30 -9.03 -18.06
N PRO A 243 -14.13 -9.75 -19.18
CA PRO A 243 -12.80 -10.09 -19.69
C PRO A 243 -11.92 -8.85 -19.80
N ASP A 244 -10.72 -8.93 -19.27
CA ASP A 244 -9.72 -7.86 -19.28
C ASP A 244 -10.21 -6.51 -18.71
N VAL A 245 -11.20 -6.53 -17.82
CA VAL A 245 -11.66 -5.34 -17.09
C VAL A 245 -11.79 -5.63 -15.62
N LEU A 246 -10.88 -5.06 -14.84
CA LEU A 246 -10.75 -5.28 -13.39
C LEU A 246 -11.11 -4.02 -12.60
N LEU A 247 -11.97 -4.16 -11.62
CA LEU A 247 -12.13 -3.18 -10.56
C LEU A 247 -11.17 -3.52 -9.42
N LYS A 248 -10.22 -2.64 -9.13
CA LYS A 248 -9.17 -2.85 -8.16
C LYS A 248 -9.29 -1.89 -6.98
N PHE A 249 -9.28 -2.46 -5.78
CA PHE A 249 -9.32 -1.68 -4.55
C PHE A 249 -7.89 -1.50 -4.04
N LYS A 250 -7.53 -0.26 -3.75
CA LYS A 250 -6.23 0.09 -3.17
C LYS A 250 -6.44 0.79 -1.85
N LEU A 251 -5.64 0.45 -0.86
CA LEU A 251 -5.49 1.35 0.27
C LEU A 251 -4.98 2.70 -0.24
N LEU A 252 -5.63 3.76 0.18
CA LEU A 252 -5.06 5.07 -0.01
C LEU A 252 -3.96 5.26 1.04
N GLY A 253 -2.78 4.79 0.73
CA GLY A 253 -1.59 5.15 1.49
C GLY A 253 -1.28 6.63 1.28
N LEU A 254 -0.85 7.30 2.32
CA LEU A 254 -0.07 8.52 2.14
C LEU A 254 1.19 8.08 1.39
N TRP A 255 1.42 8.64 0.22
CA TRP A 255 2.64 8.39 -0.52
C TRP A 255 3.83 8.59 0.40
N ASN A 256 4.40 7.48 0.81
CA ASN A 256 5.68 7.38 1.50
C ASN A 256 5.75 8.02 2.87
N LYS A 257 4.60 8.23 3.50
CA LYS A 257 4.67 8.90 4.79
C LYS A 257 5.60 10.12 4.70
N ASN A 258 5.51 10.82 3.55
CA ASN A 258 6.40 11.93 3.25
C ASN A 258 6.14 13.05 4.24
N TYR A 259 7.11 13.31 5.09
CA TYR A 259 7.04 14.31 6.12
C TYR A 259 6.75 15.72 5.57
N ARG A 260 7.29 16.08 4.40
CA ARG A 260 6.99 17.35 3.73
C ARG A 260 5.51 17.45 3.38
N PHE A 261 4.93 16.36 2.86
CA PHE A 261 3.49 16.26 2.56
C PHE A 261 2.65 16.43 3.84
N LEU A 262 3.04 15.75 4.92
CA LEU A 262 2.36 15.84 6.21
C LEU A 262 2.41 17.27 6.76
N ARG A 263 3.59 17.89 6.78
CA ARG A 263 3.75 19.30 7.24
C ARG A 263 2.93 20.30 6.45
N ARG A 264 2.77 20.10 5.14
CA ARG A 264 1.96 20.99 4.32
C ARG A 264 0.48 20.85 4.58
N ASN A 265 0.01 19.65 4.83
CA ASN A 265 -1.41 19.34 4.91
C ASN A 265 -1.96 19.27 6.34
N PHE A 266 -1.10 19.17 7.33
CA PHE A 266 -1.48 19.07 8.74
C PHE A 266 -0.70 20.06 9.60
N PRO A 267 -1.33 20.66 10.62
CA PRO A 267 -0.61 21.41 11.64
C PRO A 267 0.44 20.50 12.33
N PRO A 268 1.66 21.01 12.59
CA PRO A 268 2.75 20.22 13.18
C PRO A 268 2.42 19.61 14.54
N ASP A 269 1.56 20.27 15.29
CA ASP A 269 1.09 19.84 16.62
C ASP A 269 0.01 18.74 16.57
N LYS A 270 -0.39 18.30 15.37
CA LYS A 270 -1.43 17.29 15.18
C LYS A 270 -0.93 15.93 14.73
N PHE A 271 0.35 15.80 14.46
CA PHE A 271 0.92 14.50 14.10
C PHE A 271 2.35 14.33 14.62
N LEU A 272 2.72 13.09 14.87
CA LEU A 272 4.06 12.65 15.22
C LEU A 272 4.55 11.71 14.12
N TYR A 273 5.78 11.89 13.69
CA TYR A 273 6.42 11.03 12.70
C TYR A 273 7.59 10.28 13.33
N ILE A 274 7.63 8.96 13.18
CA ILE A 274 8.66 8.11 13.72
C ILE A 274 9.32 7.35 12.57
N GLU A 275 10.62 7.53 12.40
CA GLU A 275 11.42 6.70 11.50
C GLU A 275 11.74 5.38 12.19
N GLU A 276 11.44 4.29 11.50
CA GLU A 276 11.78 2.96 11.99
C GLU A 276 13.16 2.53 11.50
N ASN A 277 13.98 2.11 12.43
CA ASN A 277 15.35 1.67 12.17
C ASN A 277 15.37 0.15 11.94
N VAL A 278 14.64 -0.31 10.92
CA VAL A 278 14.52 -1.73 10.62
C VAL A 278 15.38 -2.10 9.43
N LYS A 279 15.88 -3.33 9.42
CA LYS A 279 16.37 -3.98 8.19
C LYS A 279 15.15 -4.52 7.42
N PRO A 280 14.53 -3.77 6.51
CA PRO A 280 13.39 -4.30 5.78
C PRO A 280 13.92 -5.19 4.68
N ILE A 281 13.37 -6.38 4.56
CA ILE A 281 13.34 -7.05 3.27
C ILE A 281 12.36 -6.25 2.43
N CYS A 282 12.88 -5.49 1.47
CA CYS A 282 12.07 -4.70 0.57
C CYS A 282 12.13 -5.31 -0.83
N CYS A 283 11.01 -5.85 -1.31
CA CYS A 283 10.91 -6.43 -2.65
C CYS A 283 11.27 -5.41 -3.74
N SER A 284 10.98 -4.12 -3.54
CA SER A 284 11.37 -3.09 -4.49
C SER A 284 12.88 -3.03 -4.74
N MET A 285 13.71 -3.32 -3.72
CA MET A 285 15.15 -3.32 -3.85
C MET A 285 15.70 -4.53 -4.61
N THR A 286 14.92 -5.60 -4.69
CA THR A 286 15.30 -6.82 -5.42
C THR A 286 14.82 -6.81 -6.85
N ASP A 287 13.59 -6.35 -7.07
CA ASP A 287 12.83 -6.65 -8.29
C ASP A 287 12.55 -5.42 -9.15
N ASN A 288 12.77 -4.21 -8.63
CA ASN A 288 12.52 -2.98 -9.38
C ASN A 288 13.81 -2.30 -9.83
N LEU A 289 13.75 -1.75 -11.02
CA LEU A 289 14.71 -0.78 -11.55
C LEU A 289 13.92 0.32 -12.22
N GLY A 290 14.15 1.56 -11.83
CA GLY A 290 13.50 2.73 -12.40
C GLY A 290 14.49 3.72 -12.98
N ILE A 291 14.00 4.53 -13.91
CA ILE A 291 14.74 5.66 -14.46
C ILE A 291 13.89 6.93 -14.31
N LEU A 292 14.46 7.95 -13.70
CA LEU A 292 13.83 9.26 -13.60
C LEU A 292 13.96 10.05 -14.91
N THR A 293 13.17 11.08 -15.05
CA THR A 293 13.13 11.89 -16.29
C THR A 293 14.44 12.60 -16.62
N ASN A 294 15.32 12.78 -15.63
CA ASN A 294 16.68 13.30 -15.80
C ASN A 294 17.74 12.22 -16.09
N GLY A 295 17.33 10.96 -16.20
CA GLY A 295 18.22 9.84 -16.46
C GLY A 295 18.79 9.15 -15.22
N ASP A 296 18.48 9.60 -14.02
CA ASP A 296 18.96 8.99 -12.79
C ASP A 296 18.28 7.65 -12.53
N PHE A 297 19.06 6.65 -12.13
CA PHE A 297 18.56 5.33 -11.77
C PHE A 297 18.09 5.27 -10.32
N VAL A 298 16.96 4.62 -10.11
CA VAL A 298 16.36 4.37 -8.80
C VAL A 298 15.83 2.94 -8.72
N PHE A 299 15.76 2.36 -7.52
CA PHE A 299 15.23 0.99 -7.31
C PHE A 299 13.83 0.98 -6.71
N CYS A 300 13.28 2.12 -6.36
CA CYS A 300 12.05 2.17 -5.61
C CYS A 300 11.07 3.16 -6.21
N CYS A 301 9.80 2.77 -6.31
CA CYS A 301 8.73 3.66 -6.77
C CYS A 301 8.50 4.86 -5.83
N ILE A 302 8.99 4.78 -4.60
CA ILE A 302 8.93 5.83 -3.59
C ILE A 302 10.05 6.86 -3.76
N GLU A 303 11.12 6.46 -4.43
CA GLU A 303 12.30 7.27 -4.66
C GLU A 303 12.13 8.21 -5.88
N TYR A 304 11.10 9.03 -5.84
CA TYR A 304 10.74 9.92 -6.94
C TYR A 304 11.52 11.25 -6.96
N GLU A 305 12.28 11.55 -5.90
CA GLU A 305 13.13 12.74 -5.84
C GLU A 305 14.56 12.49 -6.32
N GLY A 306 15.02 11.24 -6.36
CA GLY A 306 16.40 10.89 -6.68
C GLY A 306 17.35 11.09 -5.48
N GLU A 307 16.85 10.99 -4.24
CA GLU A 307 17.68 11.11 -3.03
C GLU A 307 18.66 9.95 -2.91
N MET A 308 18.25 8.76 -3.40
CA MET A 308 19.05 7.52 -3.38
C MET A 308 19.60 7.20 -4.79
N LYS A 309 20.14 8.20 -5.46
CA LYS A 309 20.69 8.06 -6.80
C LYS A 309 21.78 6.98 -6.84
N LEU A 310 21.66 6.06 -7.80
CA LEU A 310 22.57 4.92 -7.99
C LEU A 310 23.49 5.07 -9.21
N GLY A 311 23.21 6.04 -10.05
CA GLY A 311 23.92 6.34 -11.28
C GLY A 311 23.01 7.10 -12.24
N ASN A 312 23.52 7.41 -13.43
CA ASN A 312 22.76 8.05 -14.50
C ASN A 312 22.96 7.31 -15.81
N ILE A 313 21.92 7.13 -16.60
CA ILE A 313 21.96 6.39 -17.87
C ILE A 313 22.98 6.95 -18.87
N ALA A 314 23.32 8.24 -18.77
CA ALA A 314 24.32 8.87 -19.61
C ALA A 314 25.77 8.43 -19.29
N GLU A 315 25.99 7.89 -18.09
CA GLU A 315 27.33 7.61 -17.55
C GLU A 315 27.48 6.15 -17.09
N THR A 316 26.38 5.51 -16.70
CA THR A 316 26.37 4.20 -16.05
C THR A 316 25.55 3.21 -16.86
N LYS A 317 26.12 2.05 -17.18
CA LYS A 317 25.37 0.97 -17.82
C LYS A 317 24.46 0.26 -16.81
N VAL A 318 23.31 -0.22 -17.28
CA VAL A 318 22.37 -0.98 -16.46
C VAL A 318 23.04 -2.20 -15.81
N LYS A 319 23.88 -2.91 -16.54
CA LYS A 319 24.63 -4.06 -16.00
C LYS A 319 25.50 -3.66 -14.80
N ASP A 320 26.31 -2.60 -14.96
CA ASP A 320 27.24 -2.15 -13.91
C ASP A 320 26.47 -1.68 -12.66
N LEU A 321 25.30 -1.10 -12.88
CA LEU A 321 24.40 -0.71 -11.82
C LEU A 321 23.84 -1.92 -11.05
N LEU A 322 23.39 -2.94 -11.79
CA LEU A 322 22.82 -4.16 -11.20
C LEU A 322 23.86 -4.93 -10.37
N ASP A 323 25.12 -4.89 -10.78
CA ASP A 323 26.26 -5.54 -10.14
C ASP A 323 26.95 -4.65 -9.09
N SER A 324 26.48 -3.42 -8.89
CA SER A 324 27.17 -2.44 -8.04
C SER A 324 27.18 -2.84 -6.56
N GLU A 325 28.31 -2.61 -5.90
CA GLU A 325 28.45 -2.79 -4.45
C GLU A 325 27.45 -1.93 -3.67
N ARG A 326 27.20 -0.71 -4.14
CA ARG A 326 26.22 0.20 -3.54
C ARG A 326 24.82 -0.42 -3.49
N ARG A 327 24.38 -1.04 -4.59
CA ARG A 327 23.09 -1.76 -4.63
C ARG A 327 23.08 -2.93 -3.65
N ALA A 328 24.18 -3.70 -3.61
CA ALA A 328 24.30 -4.82 -2.69
C ALA A 328 24.21 -4.37 -1.22
N GLN A 329 24.88 -3.28 -0.85
CA GLN A 329 24.81 -2.69 0.49
C GLN A 329 23.39 -2.27 0.87
N ILE A 330 22.67 -1.58 -0.04
CA ILE A 330 21.28 -1.16 0.20
C ILE A 330 20.36 -2.37 0.33
N ARG A 331 20.54 -3.41 -0.47
CA ARG A 331 19.77 -4.66 -0.36
C ARG A 331 20.00 -5.35 0.99
N GLN A 332 21.22 -5.34 1.49
CA GLN A 332 21.56 -5.94 2.80
C GLN A 332 21.04 -5.10 3.96
N ASN A 333 21.03 -3.80 3.82
CA ASN A 333 20.64 -2.88 4.87
C ASN A 333 20.00 -1.59 4.31
N ALA A 334 18.72 -1.66 3.95
CA ALA A 334 18.00 -0.48 3.44
C ALA A 334 17.96 0.70 4.43
N THR A 335 18.16 0.45 5.75
CA THR A 335 18.13 1.52 6.76
C THR A 335 19.29 2.51 6.68
N ILE A 336 20.32 2.22 5.89
CA ILE A 336 21.38 3.19 5.60
C ILE A 336 20.85 4.39 4.79
N GLU A 337 19.71 4.23 4.12
CA GLU A 337 19.10 5.25 3.29
C GLU A 337 17.99 6.01 4.02
N PRO A 338 18.05 7.34 4.09
CA PRO A 338 17.01 8.14 4.74
C PRO A 338 15.60 7.91 4.15
N VAL A 339 15.49 7.77 2.84
CA VAL A 339 14.21 7.49 2.17
C VAL A 339 13.60 6.15 2.62
N CYS A 340 14.45 5.14 2.83
CA CYS A 340 14.01 3.83 3.31
C CYS A 340 13.55 3.88 4.77
N ARG A 341 14.28 4.60 5.63
CA ARG A 341 13.85 4.83 7.02
C ARG A 341 12.49 5.51 7.07
N ARG A 342 12.30 6.58 6.29
CA ARG A 342 11.01 7.27 6.19
C ARG A 342 9.89 6.37 5.64
N CYS A 343 10.19 5.55 4.66
CA CYS A 343 9.22 4.61 4.09
C CYS A 343 8.72 3.58 5.11
N LYS A 344 9.57 3.13 6.00
CA LYS A 344 9.23 2.17 7.06
C LYS A 344 8.74 2.84 8.33
N GLY A 345 8.92 4.14 8.46
CA GLY A 345 8.42 4.92 9.58
C GLY A 345 6.90 4.97 9.66
N ASP A 346 6.39 5.47 10.75
CA ASP A 346 4.96 5.60 11.01
C ASP A 346 4.54 7.02 11.37
N VAL A 347 3.30 7.34 11.04
CA VAL A 347 2.70 8.63 11.36
C VAL A 347 1.53 8.44 12.30
N PHE A 348 1.55 9.16 13.40
CA PHE A 348 0.50 9.15 14.40
C PHE A 348 -0.23 10.47 14.41
N VAL A 349 -1.55 10.43 14.31
CA VAL A 349 -2.38 11.62 14.52
C VAL A 349 -2.65 11.79 16.01
N MET A 350 -2.25 12.94 16.54
CA MET A 350 -2.50 13.30 17.93
C MET A 350 -3.93 13.88 18.04
N ASP A 351 -4.91 12.99 18.16
CA ASP A 351 -6.32 13.37 18.36
C ASP A 351 -6.60 13.58 19.85
N THR A 352 -7.01 14.79 20.19
CA THR A 352 -7.40 15.16 21.57
C THR A 352 -8.86 14.83 21.90
N HIS A 353 -9.57 14.16 21.00
CA HIS A 353 -10.93 13.72 21.29
C HIS A 353 -10.92 12.55 22.29
N LYS A 354 -11.53 12.73 23.45
CA LYS A 354 -11.65 11.65 24.44
C LYS A 354 -12.67 10.61 23.94
N PRO A 355 -12.31 9.31 23.95
CA PRO A 355 -13.27 8.28 23.63
C PRO A 355 -14.34 8.17 24.72
N ASP A 356 -15.53 7.73 24.34
CA ASP A 356 -16.64 7.54 25.27
C ASP A 356 -16.42 6.38 26.26
N GLN A 357 -15.44 5.50 26.00
CA GLN A 357 -15.13 4.35 26.83
C GLN A 357 -13.82 4.56 27.62
N PRO A 358 -13.73 4.05 28.86
CA PRO A 358 -12.54 4.17 29.70
C PRO A 358 -11.41 3.20 29.30
N VAL A 359 -11.53 2.53 28.17
CA VAL A 359 -10.55 1.56 27.64
C VAL A 359 -10.06 2.03 26.28
N GLN A 360 -8.75 2.06 26.11
CA GLN A 360 -8.15 2.35 24.82
C GLN A 360 -7.32 1.15 24.34
N LYS A 361 -7.65 0.61 23.17
CA LYS A 361 -6.85 -0.44 22.54
C LYS A 361 -5.55 0.13 21.99
N VAL A 362 -4.47 -0.64 22.16
CA VAL A 362 -3.18 -0.37 21.53
C VAL A 362 -3.21 -1.08 20.17
N ASN A 363 -3.43 -0.33 19.13
CA ASN A 363 -3.67 -0.87 17.80
C ASN A 363 -2.55 -0.57 16.80
N HIS A 364 -1.54 0.18 17.19
CA HIS A 364 -0.46 0.58 16.31
C HIS A 364 0.76 -0.28 16.57
N PHE A 365 1.06 -1.16 15.63
CA PHE A 365 2.11 -2.16 15.70
C PHE A 365 3.31 -1.68 14.88
N GLY A 366 4.45 -1.43 15.53
CA GLY A 366 5.72 -1.10 14.89
C GLY A 366 6.43 -2.38 14.41
N GLN A 367 7.70 -2.51 14.73
CA GLN A 367 8.50 -3.66 14.35
C GLN A 367 8.31 -4.88 15.25
N GLY A 368 8.79 -6.01 14.73
CA GLY A 368 8.83 -7.26 15.47
C GLY A 368 7.48 -7.97 15.55
N TRP A 369 6.51 -7.55 14.74
CA TRP A 369 5.22 -8.18 14.61
C TRP A 369 5.08 -8.86 13.26
N GLU A 370 4.59 -10.10 13.26
CA GLU A 370 4.12 -10.77 12.07
C GLU A 370 2.78 -10.19 11.59
N THR A 371 2.38 -10.55 10.39
CA THR A 371 1.08 -10.18 9.84
C THR A 371 -0.06 -10.69 10.72
N TYR A 372 -1.19 -9.97 10.74
CA TYR A 372 -2.35 -10.39 11.50
C TYR A 372 -2.95 -11.68 10.93
N GLU A 373 -3.07 -12.69 11.76
CA GLU A 373 -3.70 -13.97 11.44
C GLU A 373 -5.13 -14.01 12.01
N LYS A 374 -6.11 -13.95 11.14
CA LYS A 374 -7.53 -13.83 11.52
C LYS A 374 -8.05 -15.00 12.35
N ASN A 375 -7.58 -16.20 12.03
CA ASN A 375 -8.04 -17.44 12.68
C ASN A 375 -7.05 -17.95 13.73
N LEU A 376 -6.08 -17.12 14.14
CA LEU A 376 -5.13 -17.52 15.16
C LEU A 376 -5.87 -17.82 16.46
N TYR A 377 -5.87 -19.09 16.86
CA TYR A 377 -6.57 -19.59 18.04
C TYR A 377 -8.01 -19.07 18.19
N GLU A 378 -8.77 -19.05 17.07
CA GLU A 378 -10.18 -18.64 16.98
C GLU A 378 -10.45 -17.14 17.25
N THR A 379 -9.51 -16.40 17.80
CA THR A 379 -9.70 -15.00 18.18
C THR A 379 -9.03 -14.00 17.23
N GLY A 380 -8.06 -14.49 16.45
CA GLY A 380 -7.17 -13.66 15.64
C GLY A 380 -6.11 -12.96 16.49
N GLY A 381 -4.96 -12.71 15.91
CA GLY A 381 -3.83 -12.09 16.63
C GLY A 381 -2.59 -11.94 15.76
N ARG A 382 -1.48 -11.59 16.42
CA ARG A 382 -0.16 -11.42 15.79
C ARG A 382 0.92 -12.10 16.61
N TRP A 383 1.86 -12.75 15.94
CA TRP A 383 3.06 -13.24 16.58
C TRP A 383 4.11 -12.14 16.72
N THR A 384 4.85 -12.17 17.82
CA THR A 384 6.11 -11.41 17.96
C THR A 384 7.27 -12.19 17.34
N THR A 385 8.28 -11.47 16.86
CA THR A 385 9.52 -12.05 16.32
C THR A 385 10.70 -11.89 17.29
N GLY A 386 10.45 -12.01 18.58
CA GLY A 386 11.43 -11.86 19.66
C GLY A 386 11.34 -10.49 20.35
N ARG A 387 11.70 -9.41 19.69
CA ARG A 387 11.50 -8.06 20.19
C ARG A 387 10.52 -7.32 19.31
N ALA A 388 9.38 -6.92 19.87
CA ALA A 388 8.31 -6.24 19.18
C ALA A 388 7.87 -5.00 19.94
N TRP A 389 7.43 -3.96 19.25
CA TRP A 389 6.90 -2.78 19.90
C TRP A 389 5.67 -2.23 19.22
N SER A 390 4.86 -1.59 20.06
CA SER A 390 3.63 -0.91 19.67
C SER A 390 3.66 0.52 20.18
N TYR A 391 2.88 1.37 19.54
CA TYR A 391 2.76 2.77 19.91
C TYR A 391 1.34 3.11 20.34
N VAL A 392 1.21 4.01 21.28
CA VAL A 392 -0.07 4.53 21.72
C VAL A 392 0.01 6.01 22.06
N TYR A 393 -0.91 6.79 21.51
CA TYR A 393 -1.18 8.15 21.97
C TYR A 393 -2.39 8.09 22.90
N THR A 394 -2.17 8.39 24.18
CA THR A 394 -3.20 8.22 25.21
C THR A 394 -4.24 9.31 25.13
N ARG A 395 -5.51 8.92 25.10
CA ARG A 395 -6.67 9.82 25.08
C ARG A 395 -7.56 9.69 26.33
N ILE A 396 -7.18 8.82 27.23
CA ILE A 396 -7.83 8.54 28.49
C ILE A 396 -6.84 8.65 29.65
N ASP A 397 -7.34 8.88 30.86
CA ASP A 397 -6.56 8.71 32.09
C ASP A 397 -6.54 7.22 32.42
N ALA A 398 -5.43 6.58 32.15
CA ALA A 398 -5.28 5.14 32.32
C ALA A 398 -4.26 4.83 33.43
N LYS A 399 -4.59 3.85 34.25
CA LYS A 399 -3.77 3.41 35.40
C LYS A 399 -3.17 2.03 35.21
N LYS A 400 -3.52 1.37 34.12
CA LYS A 400 -3.10 -0.02 33.86
C LYS A 400 -2.86 -0.27 32.39
N ILE A 401 -1.98 -1.24 32.12
CA ILE A 401 -1.91 -1.92 30.85
C ILE A 401 -2.32 -3.38 31.04
N LYS A 402 -3.09 -3.90 30.09
CA LYS A 402 -3.51 -5.28 30.03
C LYS A 402 -3.15 -5.89 28.68
N ILE A 403 -2.59 -7.09 28.70
CA ILE A 403 -2.32 -7.86 27.50
C ILE A 403 -2.96 -9.25 27.61
N ARG A 404 -3.44 -9.77 26.48
CA ARG A 404 -3.92 -11.14 26.35
C ARG A 404 -3.12 -11.82 25.23
N PHE A 405 -2.51 -12.93 25.54
CA PHE A 405 -1.56 -13.60 24.66
C PHE A 405 -1.60 -15.12 24.78
N PHE A 406 -1.01 -15.78 23.79
CA PHE A 406 -0.76 -17.21 23.79
C PHE A 406 0.74 -17.46 23.63
N THR A 407 1.24 -18.53 24.20
CA THR A 407 2.66 -18.92 24.09
C THR A 407 2.84 -20.43 23.94
N GLU A 408 3.81 -20.80 23.09
CA GLU A 408 4.36 -22.14 22.96
C GLU A 408 5.63 -22.35 23.82
N GLN A 409 6.10 -21.30 24.50
CA GLN A 409 7.26 -21.40 25.39
C GLN A 409 6.93 -22.21 26.65
N ALA A 410 7.95 -22.81 27.25
CA ALA A 410 7.78 -23.55 28.50
C ALA A 410 7.18 -22.66 29.61
N SER A 411 6.31 -23.23 30.44
CA SER A 411 5.76 -22.52 31.61
C SER A 411 6.87 -22.02 32.50
N GLY A 412 6.76 -20.76 32.96
CA GLY A 412 7.80 -20.09 33.72
C GLY A 412 8.87 -19.38 32.90
N THR A 413 8.80 -19.43 31.54
CA THR A 413 9.66 -18.61 30.72
C THR A 413 9.33 -17.13 30.90
N PRO A 414 10.34 -16.27 31.23
CA PRO A 414 10.09 -14.86 31.44
C PRO A 414 9.90 -14.10 30.11
N PHE A 415 8.91 -13.24 30.09
CA PHE A 415 8.69 -12.24 29.05
C PHE A 415 8.86 -10.86 29.67
N GLN A 416 9.31 -9.88 28.87
CA GLN A 416 9.50 -8.51 29.28
C GLN A 416 8.55 -7.56 28.57
N LEU A 417 7.90 -6.68 29.34
CA LEU A 417 7.14 -5.56 28.84
C LEU A 417 7.79 -4.27 29.32
N ASN A 418 8.24 -3.44 28.39
CA ASN A 418 8.81 -2.14 28.72
C ASN A 418 7.89 -1.04 28.19
N ILE A 419 7.64 -0.03 29.01
CA ILE A 419 6.92 1.18 28.63
C ILE A 419 7.92 2.31 28.57
N LEU A 420 7.97 2.98 27.41
CA LEU A 420 8.82 4.13 27.17
C LEU A 420 7.94 5.34 26.89
N SER A 421 8.24 6.46 27.53
CA SER A 421 7.53 7.73 27.28
C SER A 421 8.28 8.58 26.27
N CYS A 422 7.54 9.28 25.41
CA CYS A 422 8.07 10.26 24.50
C CYS A 422 8.46 11.54 25.25
N GLN A 423 9.71 11.99 25.12
CA GLN A 423 10.18 13.21 25.78
C GLN A 423 9.60 14.47 25.14
N ASP A 424 9.64 14.54 23.82
CA ASP A 424 9.14 15.68 23.06
C ASP A 424 8.34 15.19 21.86
N GLN A 425 7.05 15.50 21.85
CA GLN A 425 6.11 15.09 20.82
C GLN A 425 6.06 16.05 19.62
N THR A 426 6.83 17.12 19.66
CA THR A 426 6.84 18.17 18.62
C THR A 426 7.97 18.03 17.62
N VAL A 427 8.90 17.10 17.88
CA VAL A 427 10.08 16.88 17.03
C VAL A 427 9.90 15.69 16.09
N GLU A 428 10.60 15.76 14.97
CA GLU A 428 10.84 14.58 14.13
C GLU A 428 11.69 13.55 14.91
N ASN A 429 11.32 12.28 14.83
CA ASN A 429 12.01 11.20 15.50
C ASN A 429 12.15 11.43 17.02
N PRO A 430 11.03 11.39 17.72
CA PRO A 430 11.03 11.63 19.15
C PRO A 430 11.88 10.62 19.90
N VAL A 431 12.56 11.08 20.93
CA VAL A 431 13.30 10.21 21.83
C VAL A 431 12.35 9.57 22.84
N PHE A 432 12.43 8.24 22.94
CA PHE A 432 11.70 7.47 23.93
C PHE A 432 12.62 7.10 25.07
N ILE A 433 12.22 7.44 26.29
CA ILE A 433 12.94 7.10 27.52
C ILE A 433 12.19 6.03 28.31
N PRO A 434 12.92 5.10 28.96
CA PRO A 434 12.29 4.11 29.81
C PRO A 434 11.45 4.76 30.91
N ALA A 435 10.21 4.30 31.05
CA ALA A 435 9.29 4.77 32.09
C ALA A 435 8.91 3.65 33.07
N ALA A 436 8.77 2.41 32.58
CA ALA A 436 8.53 1.24 33.41
C ALA A 436 8.99 -0.04 32.70
N SER A 437 9.26 -1.08 33.50
CA SER A 437 9.60 -2.42 33.01
C SER A 437 8.94 -3.46 33.92
N PHE A 438 8.34 -4.48 33.26
CA PHE A 438 7.62 -5.56 33.92
C PHE A 438 8.08 -6.91 33.38
N THR A 439 8.25 -7.88 34.26
CA THR A 439 8.45 -9.28 33.90
C THR A 439 7.14 -10.02 34.11
N PHE A 440 6.72 -10.82 33.11
CA PHE A 440 5.52 -11.63 33.19
C PHE A 440 5.79 -13.05 32.67
N TYR A 441 4.86 -13.94 32.92
CA TYR A 441 4.98 -15.36 32.59
C TYR A 441 3.69 -15.84 32.00
N GLY A 442 3.75 -16.93 31.21
CA GLY A 442 2.58 -17.57 30.66
C GLY A 442 2.62 -19.08 30.88
N GLU A 443 1.47 -19.71 30.85
CA GLU A 443 1.34 -21.14 30.76
C GLU A 443 1.40 -21.59 29.31
N THR A 444 2.17 -22.64 29.01
CA THR A 444 2.33 -23.20 27.68
C THR A 444 0.99 -23.63 27.10
N GLN A 445 0.76 -23.35 25.82
CA GLN A 445 -0.43 -23.75 25.05
C GLN A 445 -1.77 -23.32 25.68
N LYS A 446 -1.76 -22.17 26.36
CA LYS A 446 -2.96 -21.54 26.90
C LYS A 446 -3.03 -20.07 26.55
N THR A 447 -4.25 -19.55 26.54
CA THR A 447 -4.49 -18.10 26.53
C THR A 447 -4.18 -17.55 27.92
N ASN A 448 -3.25 -16.63 27.98
CA ASN A 448 -2.76 -16.01 29.18
C ASN A 448 -3.20 -14.55 29.24
N GLY A 449 -3.30 -14.00 30.46
CA GLY A 449 -3.53 -12.58 30.71
C GLY A 449 -2.43 -12.03 31.61
N PHE A 450 -2.01 -10.81 31.32
CA PHE A 450 -1.10 -10.06 32.18
C PHE A 450 -1.62 -8.63 32.36
N GLU A 451 -1.59 -8.13 33.59
CA GLU A 451 -1.92 -6.74 33.92
C GLU A 451 -0.79 -6.12 34.74
N ALA A 452 -0.45 -4.87 34.43
CA ALA A 452 0.50 -4.08 35.19
C ALA A 452 -0.05 -2.69 35.47
N ASN A 453 0.26 -2.17 36.68
CA ASN A 453 -0.09 -0.80 37.04
C ASN A 453 0.93 0.17 36.46
N PHE A 454 0.45 1.14 35.70
CA PHE A 454 1.25 2.22 35.14
C PHE A 454 0.37 3.45 34.91
N ASP A 455 0.84 4.59 35.38
CA ASP A 455 0.12 5.86 35.29
C ASP A 455 0.36 6.54 33.91
N PHE A 456 -0.47 6.23 32.95
CA PHE A 456 -0.39 6.82 31.62
C PHE A 456 -0.92 8.27 31.67
N LYS A 457 -0.07 9.21 31.32
CA LYS A 457 -0.51 10.61 31.19
C LYS A 457 -1.37 10.78 29.96
N ILE A 458 -2.52 11.41 30.13
CA ILE A 458 -3.41 11.73 29.01
C ILE A 458 -2.70 12.65 27.98
N PHE A 459 -3.02 12.47 26.72
CA PHE A 459 -2.41 13.18 25.58
C PHE A 459 -0.88 13.05 25.51
N SER A 460 -0.39 11.90 25.95
CA SER A 460 1.03 11.56 25.89
C SER A 460 1.26 10.36 24.97
N PHE A 461 2.44 10.31 24.37
CA PHE A 461 2.81 9.28 23.46
C PHE A 461 3.76 8.27 24.10
N TYR A 462 3.47 7.00 23.95
CA TYR A 462 4.24 5.90 24.52
C TYR A 462 4.61 4.88 23.46
N ARG A 463 5.77 4.26 23.66
CA ARG A 463 6.19 3.03 23.00
C ARG A 463 6.13 1.88 23.99
N ILE A 464 5.45 0.81 23.66
CA ILE A 464 5.32 -0.40 24.46
C ILE A 464 6.12 -1.49 23.76
N GLU A 465 7.17 -1.97 24.42
CA GLU A 465 8.05 -3.02 23.88
C GLU A 465 7.80 -4.35 24.58
N LEU A 466 7.67 -5.41 23.79
CA LEU A 466 7.64 -6.80 24.24
C LEU A 466 8.94 -7.48 23.83
N SER A 467 9.65 -8.07 24.77
CA SER A 467 10.79 -8.93 24.50
C SER A 467 10.46 -10.35 24.94
N THR A 468 10.53 -11.28 24.01
CA THR A 468 10.10 -12.66 24.19
C THR A 468 11.13 -13.61 23.62
N PRO A 469 11.44 -14.74 24.28
CA PRO A 469 12.15 -15.84 23.64
C PRO A 469 11.36 -16.31 22.42
N THR A 470 12.05 -16.81 21.40
CA THR A 470 11.43 -17.30 20.18
C THR A 470 11.58 -18.80 20.03
N PHE A 471 10.74 -19.40 19.21
CA PHE A 471 10.81 -20.79 18.79
C PHE A 471 10.55 -20.89 17.27
N ILE A 472 10.93 -21.98 16.65
CA ILE A 472 10.62 -22.24 15.25
C ILE A 472 9.52 -23.30 15.22
N PRO A 473 8.31 -23.00 14.69
CA PRO A 473 7.19 -23.94 14.67
C PRO A 473 7.51 -25.27 13.99
N ASP A 474 8.27 -25.25 12.90
CA ASP A 474 8.64 -26.48 12.18
C ASP A 474 9.52 -27.41 13.02
N GLU A 475 10.46 -26.89 13.78
CA GLU A 475 11.31 -27.67 14.69
C GLU A 475 10.50 -28.32 15.82
N LYS A 476 9.42 -27.67 16.25
CA LYS A 476 8.59 -28.12 17.38
C LYS A 476 7.39 -28.99 16.96
N MET A 477 6.78 -28.70 15.80
CA MET A 477 5.51 -29.28 15.38
C MET A 477 5.57 -29.97 14.00
N GLY A 478 6.68 -29.85 13.27
CA GLY A 478 6.85 -30.47 11.94
C GLY A 478 5.87 -29.93 10.89
N ASN A 479 5.47 -28.65 10.98
CA ASN A 479 4.41 -28.07 10.15
C ASN A 479 4.93 -27.23 8.97
N GLY A 480 6.25 -27.19 8.75
CA GLY A 480 6.90 -26.44 7.66
C GLY A 480 7.04 -24.93 7.91
N ASP A 481 6.55 -24.40 9.02
CA ASP A 481 6.69 -22.99 9.38
C ASP A 481 8.06 -22.70 10.01
N LYS A 482 8.93 -22.03 9.27
CA LYS A 482 10.32 -21.72 9.67
C LYS A 482 10.48 -20.31 10.27
N ARG A 483 9.39 -19.60 10.54
CA ARG A 483 9.47 -18.29 11.19
C ARG A 483 9.98 -18.43 12.64
N SER A 484 10.70 -17.44 13.13
CA SER A 484 11.10 -17.34 14.53
C SER A 484 10.03 -16.57 15.28
N LEU A 485 9.17 -17.27 16.02
CA LEU A 485 7.99 -16.72 16.69
C LEU A 485 8.15 -16.66 18.20
N GLY A 486 7.63 -15.60 18.83
CA GLY A 486 7.63 -15.42 20.28
C GLY A 486 6.28 -15.74 20.92
N ILE A 487 5.52 -14.72 21.32
CA ILE A 487 4.14 -14.87 21.79
C ILE A 487 3.15 -14.42 20.72
N ALA A 488 1.96 -15.02 20.70
CA ALA A 488 0.84 -14.54 19.91
C ALA A 488 0.01 -13.55 20.75
N LEU A 489 0.02 -12.28 20.37
CA LEU A 489 -0.76 -11.24 21.01
C LEU A 489 -2.17 -11.19 20.41
N PHE A 490 -3.20 -11.26 21.26
CA PHE A 490 -4.60 -11.11 20.88
C PHE A 490 -5.11 -9.70 21.10
N ASP A 491 -4.85 -9.16 22.30
CA ASP A 491 -5.27 -7.81 22.69
C ASP A 491 -4.19 -7.13 23.55
N MET A 492 -4.09 -5.80 23.39
CA MET A 492 -3.35 -4.91 24.27
C MET A 492 -4.19 -3.67 24.52
N GLU A 493 -4.46 -3.38 25.78
CA GLU A 493 -5.36 -2.31 26.20
C GLU A 493 -4.74 -1.49 27.33
N ILE A 494 -5.02 -0.20 27.35
CA ILE A 494 -4.77 0.67 28.49
C ILE A 494 -6.11 1.04 29.14
N LEU A 495 -6.15 1.00 30.48
CA LEU A 495 -7.37 1.08 31.29
C LEU A 495 -7.23 2.13 32.37
#